data_559a9a279b8643b732164a36b4deebc2
#
_entry.id   559a9a279b8643b732164a36b4deebc2
#
_cell.length_a   1.000
_cell.length_b   1.000
_cell.length_c   1.000
_cell.angle_alpha   90.00
_cell.angle_beta   90.00
_cell.angle_gamma   90.00
#
_symmetry.space_group_name_H-M   'P 1'
#
loop_
_entity.id
_entity.type
_entity.pdbx_description
1 polymer ?
#
loop_
_entity_poly.entity_id
_entity_poly.type
_entity_poly.pdbx_seq_one_letter_code
_entity_poly.pdbx_strand_id
1 'polypeptide(L)'
;MRTNKILAMGLMMVALSACATQKSATTSSNAVTTSPQQSPTSDSEKQKLEFLNKVYENEAYQKNIVSDISFTLQTGGKNITVPGQLRMRKNEVIRIQLLLPFIRSEAGRIEFAKDYVLFVDRIHKEYVKTSYDKVAFLHDNGITFYTLQALFWNKLYLPGKANVGFTDLEKFAVSSNNQTVTTPITVTQGKMTYRWLANTTNGLISQANVAYNGGSHGESSLTWTYDNFKNFGSKKFP
;
A
#
# COMPACT_ATOMS: atom_id res chain seq x y z
N MET A 1 37.22 9.70 6.85
CA MET A 1 36.22 10.05 7.87
C MET A 1 35.39 11.21 7.34
N ARG A 2 34.25 10.96 6.75
CA ARG A 2 33.27 11.99 6.37
C ARG A 2 31.94 11.64 7.01
N THR A 3 31.55 12.49 7.92
CA THR A 3 30.36 12.39 8.78
C THR A 3 29.09 12.57 7.99
N ASN A 4 28.16 11.63 8.18
CA ASN A 4 26.79 11.69 7.66
C ASN A 4 26.01 12.84 8.28
N LYS A 5 25.56 13.76 7.44
CA LYS A 5 24.48 14.69 7.77
C LYS A 5 23.20 14.14 7.16
N ILE A 6 22.44 13.39 7.92
CA ILE A 6 21.07 13.02 7.58
C ILE A 6 20.17 14.09 8.17
N LEU A 7 19.43 14.73 7.30
CA LEU A 7 18.52 15.83 7.55
C LEU A 7 17.28 15.33 8.31
N ALA A 8 17.09 15.84 9.52
CA ALA A 8 15.85 15.71 10.26
C ALA A 8 14.79 16.66 9.66
N MET A 9 13.64 16.14 9.31
CA MET A 9 12.52 16.93 8.82
C MET A 9 11.38 16.92 9.83
N GLY A 10 11.11 18.12 10.32
CA GLY A 10 10.14 18.44 11.36
C GLY A 10 8.69 18.29 10.96
N LEU A 11 7.95 18.03 11.95
CA LEU A 11 6.55 17.79 12.16
C LEU A 11 5.72 19.09 12.05
N MET A 12 4.49 19.00 11.57
CA MET A 12 3.45 19.98 11.91
C MET A 12 2.13 19.28 12.24
N MET A 13 1.74 19.45 13.49
CA MET A 13 0.47 19.06 14.08
C MET A 13 -0.68 19.96 13.62
N VAL A 14 -1.88 19.43 13.54
CA VAL A 14 -3.08 20.14 13.97
C VAL A 14 -4.02 19.18 14.69
N ALA A 15 -4.48 19.65 15.84
CA ALA A 15 -5.23 18.94 16.85
C ALA A 15 -6.73 19.26 16.82
N LEU A 16 -7.49 18.36 17.48
CA LEU A 16 -8.72 18.55 18.26
C LEU A 16 -10.04 18.69 17.48
N SER A 17 -11.08 18.02 17.87
CA SER A 17 -11.76 18.11 19.17
C SER A 17 -12.81 17.00 19.38
N ALA A 18 -13.09 16.79 20.63
CA ALA A 18 -13.90 15.79 21.28
C ALA A 18 -15.40 16.15 21.40
N CYS A 19 -16.11 15.23 22.05
CA CYS A 19 -17.45 15.29 22.70
C CYS A 19 -18.63 14.85 21.84
N ALA A 20 -19.62 14.14 22.35
CA ALA A 20 -20.05 13.81 23.71
C ALA A 20 -20.98 12.59 23.71
N THR A 21 -21.08 12.01 24.86
CA THR A 21 -21.96 10.94 25.32
C THR A 21 -23.43 11.35 25.38
N GLN A 22 -24.35 10.46 25.02
CA GLN A 22 -25.66 10.42 25.69
C GLN A 22 -26.24 9.01 25.80
N LYS A 23 -26.42 8.60 27.03
CA LYS A 23 -27.26 7.47 27.45
C LYS A 23 -28.73 7.89 27.44
N SER A 24 -29.63 7.01 27.05
CA SER A 24 -30.93 6.86 27.72
C SER A 24 -31.50 5.47 27.48
N ALA A 25 -31.82 4.83 28.56
CA ALA A 25 -32.60 3.61 28.60
C ALA A 25 -34.09 3.95 28.66
N THR A 26 -34.97 3.12 28.13
CA THR A 26 -36.16 2.66 28.82
C THR A 26 -36.89 1.53 28.07
N THR A 27 -37.24 0.56 28.80
CA THR A 27 -37.95 -0.70 28.66
C THR A 27 -39.36 -0.56 28.03
N SER A 28 -39.78 -1.51 27.18
CA SER A 28 -41.02 -2.29 27.40
C SER A 28 -41.19 -3.41 26.38
N SER A 29 -41.55 -4.54 26.89
CA SER A 29 -41.91 -5.82 26.29
C SER A 29 -43.12 -5.77 25.37
N ASN A 30 -43.12 -6.54 24.26
CA ASN A 30 -44.18 -7.54 24.02
C ASN A 30 -43.79 -8.54 22.91
N ALA A 31 -44.38 -9.70 23.01
CA ALA A 31 -43.96 -10.98 22.52
C ALA A 31 -44.30 -11.27 21.04
N VAL A 32 -43.48 -12.16 20.46
CA VAL A 32 -43.77 -13.31 19.59
C VAL A 32 -44.27 -13.07 18.15
N THR A 33 -43.40 -13.30 17.19
CA THR A 33 -43.67 -14.26 16.10
C THR A 33 -42.33 -14.68 15.51
N THR A 34 -42.00 -15.97 15.62
CA THR A 34 -40.78 -16.63 15.16
C THR A 34 -40.84 -16.80 13.63
N SER A 35 -40.12 -15.96 12.91
CA SER A 35 -39.61 -16.29 11.56
C SER A 35 -38.11 -16.50 11.70
N PRO A 36 -37.47 -17.42 10.97
CA PRO A 36 -36.03 -17.60 11.07
C PRO A 36 -35.34 -16.34 10.52
N GLN A 37 -34.97 -15.45 11.42
CA GLN A 37 -34.17 -14.29 11.14
C GLN A 37 -32.80 -14.78 10.78
N GLN A 38 -32.47 -14.86 9.48
CA GLN A 38 -31.11 -14.95 8.99
C GLN A 38 -30.32 -13.84 9.65
N SER A 39 -29.31 -14.22 10.39
CA SER A 39 -28.48 -13.29 11.17
C SER A 39 -27.88 -12.27 10.23
N PRO A 40 -28.01 -10.94 10.49
CA PRO A 40 -27.45 -9.89 9.63
C PRO A 40 -25.92 -9.99 9.46
N THR A 41 -25.24 -10.73 10.34
CA THR A 41 -23.80 -11.01 10.31
C THR A 41 -23.37 -11.86 9.11
N SER A 42 -24.20 -12.81 8.65
CA SER A 42 -23.81 -13.69 7.53
C SER A 42 -23.86 -12.98 6.17
N ASP A 43 -24.83 -12.12 5.95
CA ASP A 43 -24.96 -11.41 4.67
C ASP A 43 -23.90 -10.30 4.51
N SER A 44 -23.55 -9.60 5.59
CA SER A 44 -22.47 -8.61 5.61
C SER A 44 -21.11 -9.27 5.36
N GLU A 45 -20.84 -10.41 5.98
CA GLU A 45 -19.57 -11.13 5.80
C GLU A 45 -19.46 -11.70 4.37
N LYS A 46 -20.55 -12.20 3.83
CA LYS A 46 -20.62 -12.66 2.43
C LYS A 46 -20.32 -11.52 1.45
N GLN A 47 -20.96 -10.35 1.62
CA GLN A 47 -20.73 -9.17 0.79
C GLN A 47 -19.25 -8.70 0.87
N LYS A 48 -18.68 -8.70 2.07
CA LYS A 48 -17.26 -8.41 2.29
C LYS A 48 -16.37 -9.36 1.49
N LEU A 49 -16.59 -10.66 1.59
CA LEU A 49 -15.78 -11.66 0.86
C LEU A 49 -15.96 -11.58 -0.65
N GLU A 50 -17.17 -11.33 -1.13
CA GLU A 50 -17.44 -11.11 -2.56
C GLU A 50 -16.68 -9.89 -3.09
N PHE A 51 -16.66 -8.80 -2.34
CA PHE A 51 -15.89 -7.61 -2.70
C PHE A 51 -14.38 -7.89 -2.69
N LEU A 52 -13.85 -8.51 -1.63
CA LEU A 52 -12.44 -8.86 -1.53
C LEU A 52 -11.99 -9.83 -2.63
N ASN A 53 -12.85 -10.78 -2.99
CA ASN A 53 -12.58 -11.68 -4.11
C ASN A 53 -12.48 -10.92 -5.43
N LYS A 54 -13.38 -9.98 -5.68
CA LYS A 54 -13.32 -9.11 -6.86
C LYS A 54 -12.01 -8.33 -6.93
N VAL A 55 -11.52 -7.80 -5.80
CA VAL A 55 -10.22 -7.13 -5.72
C VAL A 55 -9.07 -8.08 -5.98
N TYR A 56 -9.10 -9.25 -5.35
CA TYR A 56 -8.08 -10.29 -5.50
C TYR A 56 -7.96 -10.78 -6.95
N GLU A 57 -9.08 -11.00 -7.62
CA GLU A 57 -9.12 -11.45 -9.01
C GLU A 57 -8.55 -10.43 -10.02
N ASN A 58 -8.43 -9.16 -9.63
CA ASN A 58 -7.79 -8.14 -10.47
C ASN A 58 -6.27 -8.25 -10.51
N GLU A 59 -5.63 -9.08 -9.65
CA GLU A 59 -4.17 -9.25 -9.67
C GLU A 59 -3.67 -9.65 -11.07
N ALA A 60 -2.66 -8.94 -11.56
CA ALA A 60 -1.97 -9.29 -12.80
C ALA A 60 -1.20 -10.61 -12.61
N TYR A 61 -1.40 -11.56 -13.51
CA TYR A 61 -0.80 -12.91 -13.46
C TYR A 61 0.53 -13.02 -14.22
N GLN A 62 0.88 -12.01 -15.00
CA GLN A 62 2.11 -11.99 -15.80
C GLN A 62 3.35 -12.08 -14.90
N LYS A 63 4.40 -12.73 -15.42
CA LYS A 63 5.67 -12.88 -14.71
C LYS A 63 6.51 -11.61 -14.71
N ASN A 64 6.39 -10.82 -15.78
CA ASN A 64 7.15 -9.59 -15.97
C ASN A 64 6.20 -8.41 -16.20
N ILE A 65 6.51 -7.30 -15.58
CA ILE A 65 5.79 -6.04 -15.77
C ILE A 65 6.80 -4.94 -16.07
N VAL A 66 6.46 -4.09 -17.02
CA VAL A 66 7.15 -2.83 -17.31
C VAL A 66 6.08 -1.75 -17.30
N SER A 67 6.27 -0.71 -16.51
CA SER A 67 5.36 0.43 -16.39
C SER A 67 6.15 1.72 -16.29
N ASP A 68 5.62 2.79 -16.85
CA ASP A 68 6.13 4.14 -16.59
C ASP A 68 5.63 4.61 -15.20
N ILE A 69 6.47 5.34 -14.51
CA ILE A 69 6.16 5.91 -13.20
C ILE A 69 6.58 7.38 -13.13
N SER A 70 5.99 8.11 -12.21
CA SER A 70 6.47 9.42 -11.78
C SER A 70 6.90 9.34 -10.31
N PHE A 71 8.11 9.76 -10.02
CA PHE A 71 8.65 9.81 -8.67
C PHE A 71 8.69 11.26 -8.20
N THR A 72 7.96 11.59 -7.14
CA THR A 72 7.95 12.93 -6.57
C THR A 72 8.62 12.92 -5.19
N LEU A 73 9.67 13.70 -5.05
CA LEU A 73 10.35 13.94 -3.78
C LEU A 73 9.89 15.29 -3.24
N GLN A 74 9.39 15.29 -2.01
CA GLN A 74 9.03 16.50 -1.28
C GLN A 74 10.14 16.82 -0.28
N THR A 75 10.82 17.95 -0.45
CA THR A 75 11.88 18.36 0.46
C THR A 75 11.93 19.89 0.56
N GLY A 76 12.01 20.42 1.78
CA GLY A 76 12.15 21.85 2.04
C GLY A 76 11.08 22.73 1.37
N GLY A 77 9.82 22.25 1.30
CA GLY A 77 8.72 22.97 0.64
C GLY A 77 8.75 22.95 -0.90
N LYS A 78 9.66 22.19 -1.49
CA LYS A 78 9.76 21.99 -2.95
C LYS A 78 9.38 20.56 -3.32
N ASN A 79 8.67 20.42 -4.44
CA ASN A 79 8.34 19.15 -5.06
C ASN A 79 9.20 18.96 -6.31
N ILE A 80 10.02 17.92 -6.31
CA ILE A 80 10.84 17.54 -7.47
C ILE A 80 10.23 16.28 -8.04
N THR A 81 9.64 16.34 -9.23
CA THR A 81 9.09 15.19 -9.93
C THR A 81 10.01 14.77 -11.07
N VAL A 82 10.39 13.51 -11.07
CA VAL A 82 11.19 12.90 -12.12
C VAL A 82 10.45 11.73 -12.75
N PRO A 83 10.49 11.59 -14.08
CA PRO A 83 9.96 10.41 -14.73
C PRO A 83 10.81 9.19 -14.42
N GLY A 84 10.21 8.03 -14.43
CA GLY A 84 10.91 6.78 -14.21
C GLY A 84 10.29 5.63 -14.96
N GLN A 85 10.94 4.48 -14.86
CA GLN A 85 10.42 3.22 -15.37
C GLN A 85 10.56 2.14 -14.30
N LEU A 86 9.47 1.46 -14.04
CA LEU A 86 9.39 0.30 -13.19
C LEU A 86 9.52 -0.95 -14.04
N ARG A 87 10.46 -1.83 -13.68
CA ARG A 87 10.63 -3.15 -14.31
C ARG A 87 10.63 -4.20 -13.22
N MET A 88 9.76 -5.18 -13.34
CA MET A 88 9.60 -6.21 -12.31
C MET A 88 9.58 -7.59 -12.92
N ARG A 89 10.20 -8.55 -12.20
CA ARG A 89 10.01 -9.97 -12.39
C ARG A 89 9.52 -10.58 -11.07
N LYS A 90 8.34 -11.20 -11.13
CA LYS A 90 7.65 -11.73 -9.95
C LYS A 90 8.55 -12.69 -9.17
N ASN A 91 8.67 -12.45 -7.86
CA ASN A 91 9.47 -13.19 -6.90
C ASN A 91 10.98 -13.18 -7.15
N GLU A 92 11.49 -12.24 -7.97
CA GLU A 92 12.92 -12.16 -8.30
C GLU A 92 13.48 -10.76 -8.05
N VAL A 93 12.96 -9.75 -8.75
CA VAL A 93 13.52 -8.41 -8.72
C VAL A 93 12.50 -7.33 -9.05
N ILE A 94 12.66 -6.19 -8.40
CA ILE A 94 11.95 -4.94 -8.71
C ILE A 94 13.02 -3.89 -9.00
N ARG A 95 12.94 -3.24 -10.15
CA ARG A 95 13.87 -2.20 -10.55
C ARG A 95 13.13 -0.91 -10.87
N ILE A 96 13.51 0.16 -10.19
CA ILE A 96 13.03 1.52 -10.42
C ILE A 96 14.16 2.28 -11.07
N GLN A 97 13.99 2.70 -12.32
CA GLN A 97 14.92 3.57 -13.03
C GLN A 97 14.41 5.00 -12.94
N LEU A 98 15.24 5.92 -12.46
CA LEU A 98 14.96 7.35 -12.44
C LEU A 98 15.58 7.96 -13.69
N LEU A 99 14.79 8.69 -14.45
CA LEU A 99 15.19 9.22 -15.74
C LEU A 99 15.37 10.73 -15.67
N LEU A 100 16.39 11.23 -16.34
CA LEU A 100 16.54 12.67 -16.52
C LEU A 100 15.37 13.21 -17.35
N PRO A 101 14.74 14.33 -16.92
CA PRO A 101 13.73 15.00 -17.73
C PRO A 101 14.26 15.31 -19.14
N PHE A 102 13.37 15.30 -20.12
CA PHE A 102 13.60 15.59 -21.54
C PHE A 102 14.44 14.55 -22.28
N ILE A 103 15.65 14.22 -21.84
CA ILE A 103 16.55 13.27 -22.53
C ILE A 103 16.29 11.81 -22.18
N ARG A 104 15.53 11.55 -21.10
CA ARG A 104 15.13 10.22 -20.60
C ARG A 104 16.30 9.23 -20.40
N SER A 105 17.53 9.72 -20.26
CA SER A 105 18.66 8.87 -19.86
C SER A 105 18.57 8.55 -18.38
N GLU A 106 19.08 7.38 -17.98
CA GLU A 106 19.06 6.93 -16.58
C GLU A 106 19.99 7.81 -15.72
N ALA A 107 19.39 8.55 -14.78
CA ALA A 107 20.12 9.31 -13.74
C ALA A 107 20.53 8.42 -12.58
N GLY A 108 19.68 7.45 -12.25
CA GLY A 108 19.91 6.52 -11.15
C GLY A 108 18.93 5.36 -11.18
N ARG A 109 19.16 4.41 -10.29
CA ARG A 109 18.37 3.19 -10.22
C ARG A 109 18.30 2.70 -8.78
N ILE A 110 17.15 2.19 -8.39
CA ILE A 110 16.98 1.40 -7.18
C ILE A 110 16.54 -0.01 -7.61
N GLU A 111 17.23 -1.02 -7.12
CA GLU A 111 16.89 -2.41 -7.35
C GLU A 111 16.64 -3.11 -6.02
N PHE A 112 15.50 -3.75 -5.91
CA PHE A 112 15.12 -4.58 -4.78
C PHE A 112 15.15 -6.04 -5.23
N ALA A 113 15.99 -6.84 -4.61
CA ALA A 113 15.98 -8.29 -4.66
C ALA A 113 15.46 -8.84 -3.31
N LYS A 114 15.37 -10.16 -3.15
CA LYS A 114 14.83 -10.75 -1.92
C LYS A 114 15.67 -10.43 -0.66
N ASP A 115 16.95 -10.29 -0.84
CA ASP A 115 17.97 -10.22 0.24
C ASP A 115 18.78 -8.93 0.24
N TYR A 116 18.68 -8.13 -0.81
CA TYR A 116 19.42 -6.87 -0.90
C TYR A 116 18.65 -5.76 -1.59
N VAL A 117 19.09 -4.54 -1.31
CA VAL A 117 18.75 -3.32 -2.03
C VAL A 117 20.02 -2.77 -2.67
N LEU A 118 19.95 -2.42 -3.95
CA LEU A 118 21.04 -1.80 -4.70
C LEU A 118 20.62 -0.42 -5.15
N PHE A 119 21.37 0.59 -4.74
CA PHE A 119 21.25 1.97 -5.22
C PHE A 119 22.39 2.23 -6.20
N VAL A 120 22.07 2.76 -7.37
CA VAL A 120 23.06 3.15 -8.39
C VAL A 120 22.84 4.62 -8.73
N ASP A 121 23.85 5.42 -8.52
CA ASP A 121 23.94 6.82 -8.97
C ASP A 121 24.78 6.88 -10.25
N ARG A 122 24.13 7.19 -11.36
CA ARG A 122 24.81 7.29 -12.67
C ARG A 122 25.51 8.63 -12.86
N ILE A 123 25.06 9.66 -12.12
CA ILE A 123 25.63 11.00 -12.23
C ILE A 123 27.01 11.04 -11.57
N HIS A 124 27.09 10.50 -10.33
CA HIS A 124 28.37 10.46 -9.59
C HIS A 124 29.15 9.16 -9.80
N LYS A 125 28.62 8.20 -10.57
CA LYS A 125 29.22 6.90 -10.87
C LYS A 125 29.48 6.07 -9.60
N GLU A 126 28.55 6.10 -8.68
CA GLU A 126 28.62 5.40 -7.41
C GLU A 126 27.50 4.36 -7.28
N TYR A 127 27.72 3.38 -6.42
CA TYR A 127 26.66 2.43 -6.06
C TYR A 127 26.80 1.97 -4.62
N VAL A 128 25.67 1.59 -4.02
CA VAL A 128 25.61 0.99 -2.69
C VAL A 128 24.73 -0.25 -2.75
N LYS A 129 25.30 -1.40 -2.40
CA LYS A 129 24.53 -2.64 -2.19
C LYS A 129 24.45 -2.92 -0.70
N THR A 130 23.26 -3.15 -0.18
CA THR A 130 23.02 -3.33 1.26
C THR A 130 21.84 -4.27 1.50
N SER A 131 21.70 -4.81 2.71
CA SER A 131 20.53 -5.58 3.15
C SER A 131 19.38 -4.66 3.59
N TYR A 132 18.16 -5.18 3.65
CA TYR A 132 16.96 -4.42 4.04
C TYR A 132 17.06 -3.84 5.46
N ASP A 133 17.65 -4.57 6.38
CA ASP A 133 17.85 -4.17 7.78
C ASP A 133 18.78 -2.96 7.95
N LYS A 134 19.63 -2.70 6.98
CA LYS A 134 20.54 -1.53 6.98
C LYS A 134 19.96 -0.29 6.31
N VAL A 135 18.83 -0.41 5.67
CA VAL A 135 18.07 0.72 5.12
C VAL A 135 17.01 1.12 6.15
N ALA A 136 17.31 2.13 6.96
CA ALA A 136 16.50 2.52 8.11
C ALA A 136 15.01 2.62 7.77
N PHE A 137 14.66 3.30 6.68
CA PHE A 137 13.26 3.41 6.25
C PHE A 137 12.58 2.05 6.02
N LEU A 138 13.25 1.08 5.43
CA LEU A 138 12.70 -0.25 5.17
C LEU A 138 12.61 -1.08 6.45
N HIS A 139 13.69 -1.08 7.24
CA HIS A 139 13.76 -1.78 8.51
C HIS A 139 12.70 -1.29 9.50
N ASP A 140 12.66 0.03 9.75
CA ASP A 140 11.80 0.65 10.76
C ASP A 140 10.31 0.49 10.42
N ASN A 141 9.98 0.39 9.14
CA ASN A 141 8.63 0.17 8.65
C ASN A 141 8.31 -1.30 8.32
N GLY A 142 9.18 -2.24 8.63
CA GLY A 142 8.97 -3.66 8.35
C GLY A 142 8.75 -3.97 6.86
N ILE A 143 9.32 -3.14 5.98
CA ILE A 143 9.12 -3.26 4.52
C ILE A 143 10.10 -4.30 3.99
N THR A 144 9.56 -5.36 3.44
CA THR A 144 10.31 -6.45 2.79
C THR A 144 10.18 -6.39 1.28
N PHE A 145 10.95 -7.21 0.57
CA PHE A 145 10.78 -7.41 -0.86
C PHE A 145 9.32 -7.73 -1.24
N TYR A 146 8.64 -8.59 -0.47
CA TYR A 146 7.26 -8.99 -0.77
C TYR A 146 6.25 -7.89 -0.51
N THR A 147 6.48 -7.02 0.49
CA THR A 147 5.68 -5.81 0.69
C THR A 147 5.78 -4.88 -0.52
N LEU A 148 7.02 -4.60 -0.96
CA LEU A 148 7.26 -3.75 -2.14
C LEU A 148 6.68 -4.39 -3.40
N GLN A 149 6.90 -5.71 -3.59
CA GLN A 149 6.32 -6.41 -4.72
C GLN A 149 4.79 -6.28 -4.74
N ALA A 150 4.11 -6.42 -3.62
CA ALA A 150 2.66 -6.29 -3.57
C ALA A 150 2.20 -4.88 -3.92
N LEU A 151 2.87 -3.85 -3.40
CA LEU A 151 2.61 -2.45 -3.75
C LEU A 151 2.79 -2.22 -5.25
N PHE A 152 3.94 -2.55 -5.80
CA PHE A 152 4.21 -2.33 -7.23
C PHE A 152 3.38 -3.22 -8.17
N TRP A 153 2.89 -4.37 -7.68
CA TRP A 153 2.01 -5.28 -8.44
C TRP A 153 0.54 -4.92 -8.37
N ASN A 154 0.19 -3.85 -7.65
CA ASN A 154 -1.20 -3.42 -7.43
C ASN A 154 -2.07 -4.55 -6.84
N LYS A 155 -1.62 -5.14 -5.72
CA LYS A 155 -2.33 -6.25 -5.09
C LYS A 155 -2.40 -6.13 -3.56
N LEU A 156 -3.30 -6.90 -2.97
CA LEU A 156 -3.38 -7.04 -1.53
C LEU A 156 -2.13 -7.74 -0.97
N TYR A 157 -1.76 -7.38 0.25
CA TYR A 157 -0.61 -7.94 0.96
C TYR A 157 -1.01 -8.30 2.40
N LEU A 158 -0.49 -9.43 2.87
CA LEU A 158 -0.52 -9.80 4.28
C LEU A 158 0.91 -9.87 4.82
N PRO A 159 1.20 -9.17 5.94
CA PRO A 159 2.51 -9.26 6.59
C PRO A 159 2.90 -10.71 6.89
N GLY A 160 4.16 -11.02 6.62
CA GLY A 160 4.69 -12.39 6.81
C GLY A 160 4.33 -13.39 5.71
N LYS A 161 3.55 -13.01 4.70
CA LYS A 161 3.23 -13.86 3.55
C LYS A 161 3.81 -13.33 2.25
N ALA A 162 4.41 -14.20 1.46
CA ALA A 162 4.89 -13.86 0.12
C ALA A 162 3.73 -13.65 -0.89
N ASN A 163 2.63 -14.36 -0.70
CA ASN A 163 1.42 -14.25 -1.51
C ASN A 163 0.18 -14.38 -0.64
N VAL A 164 -0.86 -13.62 -0.99
CA VAL A 164 -2.20 -13.75 -0.42
C VAL A 164 -2.96 -14.81 -1.23
N GLY A 165 -3.60 -15.75 -0.55
CA GLY A 165 -4.51 -16.73 -1.17
C GLY A 165 -5.96 -16.38 -0.87
N PHE A 166 -6.88 -17.07 -1.54
CA PHE A 166 -8.33 -16.87 -1.36
C PHE A 166 -8.76 -17.03 0.11
N THR A 167 -8.24 -18.03 0.81
CA THR A 167 -8.52 -18.28 2.24
C THR A 167 -7.96 -17.21 3.18
N ASP A 168 -7.09 -16.33 2.69
CA ASP A 168 -6.56 -15.23 3.49
C ASP A 168 -7.44 -13.98 3.46
N LEU A 169 -8.42 -13.92 2.55
CA LEU A 169 -9.26 -12.73 2.38
C LEU A 169 -10.06 -12.39 3.64
N GLU A 170 -10.42 -13.37 4.42
CA GLU A 170 -11.12 -13.17 5.71
C GLU A 170 -10.35 -12.28 6.69
N LYS A 171 -9.01 -12.24 6.59
CA LYS A 171 -8.13 -11.46 7.46
C LYS A 171 -8.17 -9.96 7.20
N PHE A 172 -8.72 -9.53 6.08
CA PHE A 172 -8.86 -8.12 5.75
C PHE A 172 -10.15 -7.56 6.34
N ALA A 173 -10.07 -6.38 6.92
CA ALA A 173 -11.24 -5.58 7.28
C ALA A 173 -11.66 -4.73 6.08
N VAL A 174 -12.96 -4.62 5.86
CA VAL A 174 -13.56 -3.78 4.81
C VAL A 174 -14.51 -2.82 5.48
N SER A 175 -14.31 -1.53 5.25
CA SER A 175 -15.22 -0.48 5.73
C SER A 175 -16.16 -0.12 4.57
N SER A 176 -17.27 -0.87 4.45
CA SER A 176 -18.25 -0.60 3.41
C SER A 176 -19.09 0.62 3.76
N ASN A 177 -19.04 1.62 2.92
CA ASN A 177 -20.04 2.67 2.85
C ASN A 177 -20.58 2.67 1.41
N ASN A 178 -21.79 2.18 1.22
CA ASN A 178 -22.42 1.99 -0.10
C ASN A 178 -22.60 3.29 -0.90
N GLN A 179 -22.21 4.43 -0.33
CA GLN A 179 -22.30 5.76 -0.95
C GLN A 179 -20.97 6.26 -1.53
N THR A 180 -19.88 5.52 -1.39
CA THR A 180 -18.55 5.95 -1.85
C THR A 180 -18.08 5.20 -3.09
N VAL A 181 -17.38 5.90 -3.98
CA VAL A 181 -16.79 5.34 -5.20
C VAL A 181 -15.67 4.32 -4.86
N THR A 182 -15.04 4.47 -3.70
CA THR A 182 -13.97 3.60 -3.24
C THR A 182 -14.28 3.03 -1.86
N THR A 183 -13.94 1.78 -1.66
CA THR A 183 -14.09 1.04 -0.42
C THR A 183 -12.71 0.82 0.22
N PRO A 184 -12.50 1.26 1.48
CA PRO A 184 -11.28 0.99 2.21
C PRO A 184 -11.17 -0.48 2.62
N ILE A 185 -9.99 -1.05 2.37
CA ILE A 185 -9.57 -2.38 2.83
C ILE A 185 -8.39 -2.16 3.77
N THR A 186 -8.37 -2.81 4.93
CA THR A 186 -7.29 -2.64 5.90
C THR A 186 -6.85 -3.96 6.51
N VAL A 187 -5.56 -4.02 6.86
CA VAL A 187 -5.02 -5.03 7.76
C VAL A 187 -4.00 -4.36 8.68
N THR A 188 -4.04 -4.71 9.97
CA THR A 188 -3.11 -4.19 10.96
C THR A 188 -2.35 -5.35 11.58
N GLN A 189 -1.04 -5.21 11.70
CA GLN A 189 -0.19 -6.17 12.41
C GLN A 189 0.86 -5.41 13.23
N GLY A 190 0.78 -5.55 14.55
CA GLY A 190 1.62 -4.79 15.46
C GLY A 190 1.40 -3.28 15.28
N LYS A 191 2.48 -2.57 15.00
CA LYS A 191 2.47 -1.12 14.76
C LYS A 191 2.25 -0.73 13.30
N MET A 192 2.11 -1.70 12.40
CA MET A 192 1.92 -1.47 10.96
C MET A 192 0.46 -1.54 10.59
N THR A 193 -0.01 -0.57 9.83
CA THR A 193 -1.31 -0.57 9.18
C THR A 193 -1.14 -0.49 7.68
N TYR A 194 -1.74 -1.44 6.98
CA TYR A 194 -1.80 -1.50 5.53
C TYR A 194 -3.22 -1.16 5.11
N ARG A 195 -3.37 -0.19 4.21
CA ARG A 195 -4.67 0.26 3.73
C ARG A 195 -4.68 0.36 2.22
N TRP A 196 -5.75 -0.13 1.61
CA TRP A 196 -6.01 0.01 0.18
C TRP A 196 -7.33 0.74 -0.01
N LEU A 197 -7.41 1.54 -1.07
CA LEU A 197 -8.67 2.09 -1.58
C LEU A 197 -8.95 1.38 -2.90
N ALA A 198 -10.00 0.57 -2.94
CA ALA A 198 -10.42 -0.13 -4.14
C ALA A 198 -11.76 0.40 -4.63
N ASN A 199 -11.92 0.51 -5.93
CA ASN A 199 -13.18 0.94 -6.53
C ASN A 199 -14.30 -0.05 -6.18
N THR A 200 -15.39 0.45 -5.63
CA THR A 200 -16.50 -0.35 -5.09
C THR A 200 -17.15 -1.22 -6.17
N THR A 201 -17.20 -0.75 -7.41
CA THR A 201 -17.86 -1.45 -8.51
C THR A 201 -16.97 -2.52 -9.15
N ASN A 202 -15.72 -2.18 -9.49
CA ASN A 202 -14.84 -3.04 -10.28
C ASN A 202 -13.67 -3.64 -9.50
N GLY A 203 -13.45 -3.26 -8.24
CA GLY A 203 -12.40 -3.81 -7.38
C GLY A 203 -10.97 -3.34 -7.72
N LEU A 204 -10.77 -2.41 -8.65
CA LEU A 204 -9.44 -1.90 -8.97
C LEU A 204 -8.89 -1.05 -7.82
N ILE A 205 -7.69 -1.37 -7.35
CA ILE A 205 -7.03 -0.63 -6.28
C ILE A 205 -6.46 0.67 -6.87
N SER A 206 -6.95 1.82 -6.40
CA SER A 206 -6.47 3.14 -6.80
C SER A 206 -5.40 3.71 -5.88
N GLN A 207 -5.30 3.20 -4.66
CA GLN A 207 -4.28 3.65 -3.70
C GLN A 207 -3.91 2.51 -2.75
N ALA A 208 -2.64 2.46 -2.37
CA ALA A 208 -2.15 1.67 -1.25
C ALA A 208 -1.35 2.56 -0.30
N ASN A 209 -1.52 2.35 1.00
CA ASN A 209 -0.80 3.06 2.05
C ASN A 209 -0.26 2.05 3.07
N VAL A 210 0.99 2.26 3.48
CA VAL A 210 1.62 1.53 4.57
C VAL A 210 2.00 2.57 5.61
N ALA A 211 1.44 2.47 6.80
CA ALA A 211 1.69 3.38 7.90
C ALA A 211 2.30 2.64 9.09
N TYR A 212 3.29 3.25 9.72
CA TYR A 212 3.91 2.80 10.95
C TYR A 212 3.52 3.74 12.09
N ASN A 213 2.88 3.22 13.13
CA ASN A 213 2.39 3.96 14.28
C ASN A 213 3.24 3.62 15.52
N GLY A 214 4.12 4.50 15.92
CA GLY A 214 4.76 4.42 17.24
C GLY A 214 6.24 4.05 17.28
N GLY A 215 7.07 4.61 16.43
CA GLY A 215 8.52 4.60 16.58
C GLY A 215 9.04 5.78 17.41
N SER A 216 10.28 5.68 17.90
CA SER A 216 11.01 6.77 18.55
C SER A 216 11.22 7.99 17.64
N HIS A 217 11.00 7.82 16.36
CA HIS A 217 11.12 8.85 15.32
C HIS A 217 9.76 9.36 14.79
N GLY A 218 8.65 9.02 15.47
CA GLY A 218 7.30 9.44 15.11
C GLY A 218 6.60 8.50 14.11
N GLU A 219 5.49 8.97 13.56
CA GLU A 219 4.71 8.25 12.55
C GLU A 219 5.36 8.41 11.18
N SER A 220 5.38 7.34 10.41
CA SER A 220 5.84 7.38 9.02
C SER A 220 4.85 6.63 8.12
N SER A 221 4.71 7.10 6.89
CA SER A 221 3.85 6.43 5.92
C SER A 221 4.40 6.49 4.52
N LEU A 222 4.08 5.44 3.74
CA LEU A 222 4.32 5.37 2.31
C LEU A 222 2.98 5.25 1.61
N THR A 223 2.68 6.18 0.72
CA THR A 223 1.48 6.14 -0.10
C THR A 223 1.85 5.90 -1.55
N TRP A 224 1.11 4.98 -2.18
CA TRP A 224 1.25 4.62 -3.57
C TRP A 224 -0.09 4.82 -4.27
N THR A 225 -0.14 5.64 -5.32
CA THR A 225 -1.34 5.91 -6.11
C THR A 225 -1.22 5.23 -7.47
N TYR A 226 -2.30 4.66 -7.94
CA TYR A 226 -2.39 3.96 -9.22
C TYR A 226 -3.44 4.63 -10.10
N ASP A 227 -3.05 4.98 -11.30
CA ASP A 227 -3.90 5.60 -12.31
C ASP A 227 -3.63 5.03 -13.71
N ASN A 228 -4.25 5.61 -14.74
CA ASN A 228 -4.01 5.27 -16.14
C ASN A 228 -4.15 3.77 -16.49
N PHE A 229 -5.04 3.05 -15.80
CA PHE A 229 -5.26 1.63 -16.01
C PHE A 229 -5.47 1.26 -17.47
N LYS A 230 -4.62 0.38 -17.99
CA LYS A 230 -4.67 -0.15 -19.35
C LYS A 230 -4.90 -1.65 -19.34
N ASN A 231 -5.37 -2.19 -20.45
CA ASN A 231 -5.47 -3.64 -20.59
C ASN A 231 -4.06 -4.27 -20.59
N PHE A 232 -3.88 -5.27 -19.76
CA PHE A 232 -2.65 -6.03 -19.62
C PHE A 232 -2.99 -7.53 -19.60
N GLY A 233 -3.02 -8.16 -20.76
CA GLY A 233 -3.65 -9.44 -20.96
C GLY A 233 -5.17 -9.35 -20.75
N SER A 234 -5.73 -10.24 -19.93
CA SER A 234 -7.15 -10.22 -19.56
C SER A 234 -7.46 -9.34 -18.34
N LYS A 235 -6.45 -8.70 -17.75
CA LYS A 235 -6.57 -7.85 -16.57
C LYS A 235 -6.29 -6.39 -16.94
N LYS A 236 -6.52 -5.49 -15.97
CA LYS A 236 -6.08 -4.08 -16.05
C LYS A 236 -4.90 -3.86 -15.13
N PHE A 237 -3.93 -3.08 -15.60
CA PHE A 237 -2.75 -2.67 -14.82
C PHE A 237 -2.53 -1.17 -14.98
N PRO A 238 -2.14 -0.44 -13.90
CA PRO A 238 -1.87 0.98 -13.95
C PRO A 238 -0.61 1.34 -14.74
#